data_e4e0973ec8dc6172f782470fe91cbfbb
#
_entry.id   e4e0973ec8dc6172f782470fe91cbfbb
#
_cell.length_a   1.000
_cell.length_b   1.000
_cell.length_c   1.000
_cell.angle_alpha   90.00
_cell.angle_beta   90.00
_cell.angle_gamma   90.00
#
_symmetry.space_group_name_H-M   'P 1'
#
loop_
_entity.id
_entity.type
_entity.pdbx_description
1 polymer ?
#
loop_
_entity_poly.entity_id
_entity_poly.type
_entity_poly.pdbx_seq_one_letter_code
_entity_poly.pdbx_strand_id
1 'polypeptide(L)'
;AVSIIQGIHALEQLGVDVDYVEAGVDTSKYYPALVDMCEKGYDLILTISSNNDDALVQVAEEYPDQKFINLDDEMTEPPANVYIMGTKNNEMSFLAGAAGALKAAELGEDKIGFVGGMDIPGINEFLVGYIEGAQAVNPDIKVATSYVGSFTDTAKGKENALLLYNSGLSVIFAAAGQSGLGVIDAAVAQGKFVIGVDSDQAEALKDSKPEMANVVITSAIKNIPENAVKAVDRAMKGEIPYGTREVFGIAEDAVGIAENEFYEKLLDEKDRKQVEELKMKVVGGE
;
A
#
# COMPACT_ATOMS: atom_id res chain seq x y z
N ALA A 1 12.82 1.41 3.25
CA ALA A 1 13.83 1.81 4.27
C ALA A 1 13.41 3.10 5.00
N VAL A 2 13.05 4.19 4.29
CA VAL A 2 12.71 5.48 4.95
C VAL A 2 11.48 5.35 5.87
N SER A 3 10.41 4.70 5.42
CA SER A 3 9.20 4.52 6.22
C SER A 3 9.40 3.65 7.46
N ILE A 4 10.28 2.63 7.42
CA ILE A 4 10.62 1.81 8.57
C ILE A 4 11.36 2.64 9.62
N ILE A 5 12.35 3.45 9.22
CA ILE A 5 13.10 4.32 10.13
C ILE A 5 12.18 5.36 10.79
N GLN A 6 11.25 5.94 10.03
CA GLN A 6 10.25 6.86 10.57
C GLN A 6 9.35 6.16 11.60
N GLY A 7 8.93 4.92 11.31
CA GLY A 7 8.15 4.10 12.24
C GLY A 7 8.91 3.80 13.53
N ILE A 8 10.19 3.44 13.46
CA ILE A 8 11.03 3.20 14.63
C ILE A 8 11.11 4.45 15.51
N HIS A 9 11.44 5.62 14.94
CA HIS A 9 11.48 6.87 15.69
C HIS A 9 10.13 7.25 16.31
N ALA A 10 9.03 6.98 15.61
CA ALA A 10 7.70 7.24 16.16
C ALA A 10 7.36 6.31 17.33
N LEU A 11 7.78 5.04 17.28
CA LEU A 11 7.65 4.07 18.38
C LEU A 11 8.49 4.46 19.59
N GLU A 12 9.74 4.89 19.38
CA GLU A 12 10.60 5.38 20.46
C GLU A 12 9.98 6.55 21.24
N GLN A 13 9.17 7.40 20.57
CA GLN A 13 8.43 8.48 21.22
C GLN A 13 7.33 7.99 22.18
N LEU A 14 6.87 6.75 22.04
CA LEU A 14 5.97 6.11 23.02
C LEU A 14 6.71 5.68 24.30
N GLY A 15 8.04 5.78 24.35
CA GLY A 15 8.87 5.39 25.47
C GLY A 15 9.16 3.88 25.52
N VAL A 16 9.11 3.21 24.37
CA VAL A 16 9.51 1.80 24.20
C VAL A 16 10.89 1.72 23.56
N ASP A 17 11.67 0.71 23.94
CA ASP A 17 12.94 0.38 23.29
C ASP A 17 12.62 -0.44 22.03
N VAL A 18 13.21 -0.08 20.90
CA VAL A 18 12.93 -0.72 19.60
C VAL A 18 14.22 -1.28 19.00
N ASP A 19 14.23 -2.58 18.77
CA ASP A 19 15.20 -3.24 17.91
C ASP A 19 14.55 -3.66 16.61
N TYR A 20 15.30 -3.75 15.52
CA TYR A 20 14.77 -4.20 14.25
C TYR A 20 15.71 -5.14 13.48
N VAL A 21 15.11 -6.01 12.67
CA VAL A 21 15.82 -6.92 11.78
C VAL A 21 15.28 -6.75 10.36
N GLU A 22 16.19 -6.44 9.43
CA GLU A 22 15.89 -6.43 8.00
C GLU A 22 16.07 -7.85 7.43
N ALA A 23 15.00 -8.64 7.36
CA ALA A 23 15.05 -10.00 6.80
C ALA A 23 15.07 -9.99 5.25
N GLY A 24 14.71 -8.88 4.63
CA GLY A 24 14.62 -8.74 3.18
C GLY A 24 13.46 -9.55 2.59
N VAL A 25 13.61 -9.99 1.34
CA VAL A 25 12.57 -10.78 0.62
C VAL A 25 12.82 -12.28 0.62
N ASP A 26 13.86 -12.74 1.28
CA ASP A 26 14.23 -14.16 1.38
C ASP A 26 13.44 -14.80 2.54
N THR A 27 12.37 -15.50 2.22
CA THR A 27 11.45 -16.10 3.19
C THR A 27 12.12 -17.13 4.10
N SER A 28 13.24 -17.73 3.67
CA SER A 28 14.01 -18.69 4.51
C SER A 28 14.65 -18.06 5.75
N LYS A 29 14.72 -16.72 5.77
CA LYS A 29 15.29 -15.95 6.89
C LYS A 29 14.26 -15.57 7.96
N TYR A 30 12.97 -15.64 7.65
CA TYR A 30 11.92 -15.15 8.56
C TYR A 30 11.82 -16.00 9.82
N TYR A 31 11.75 -17.32 9.65
CA TYR A 31 11.67 -18.23 10.81
C TYR A 31 12.86 -18.05 11.79
N PRO A 32 14.13 -18.15 11.37
CA PRO A 32 15.24 -17.99 12.31
C PRO A 32 15.32 -16.60 12.93
N ALA A 33 14.90 -15.54 12.22
CA ALA A 33 14.84 -14.19 12.76
C ALA A 33 13.78 -14.05 13.87
N LEU A 34 12.59 -14.62 13.66
CA LEU A 34 11.52 -14.61 14.66
C LEU A 34 11.89 -15.43 15.91
N VAL A 35 12.51 -16.61 15.74
CA VAL A 35 13.02 -17.42 16.87
C VAL A 35 14.05 -16.63 17.68
N ASP A 36 15.02 -15.99 17.02
CA ASP A 36 16.04 -15.16 17.69
C ASP A 36 15.42 -14.02 18.50
N MET A 37 14.36 -13.39 17.98
CA MET A 37 13.61 -12.36 18.71
C MET A 37 12.89 -12.93 19.93
N CYS A 38 12.22 -14.09 19.80
CA CYS A 38 11.59 -14.75 20.94
C CYS A 38 12.61 -15.12 22.03
N GLU A 39 13.77 -15.65 21.65
CA GLU A 39 14.83 -16.01 22.59
C GLU A 39 15.49 -14.81 23.30
N LYS A 40 15.48 -13.63 22.65
CA LYS A 40 15.91 -12.37 23.27
C LYS A 40 14.93 -11.82 24.30
N GLY A 41 13.68 -12.29 24.30
CA GLY A 41 12.68 -11.95 25.31
C GLY A 41 12.07 -10.57 25.16
N TYR A 42 11.77 -10.15 23.95
CA TYR A 42 10.98 -8.94 23.70
C TYR A 42 9.54 -9.11 24.19
N ASP A 43 8.95 -8.05 24.72
CA ASP A 43 7.54 -8.05 25.17
C ASP A 43 6.56 -8.22 24.02
N LEU A 44 6.91 -7.70 22.84
CA LEU A 44 6.11 -7.70 21.63
C LEU A 44 7.00 -7.80 20.40
N ILE A 45 6.59 -8.61 19.43
CA ILE A 45 7.24 -8.70 18.12
C ILE A 45 6.26 -8.21 17.06
N LEU A 46 6.66 -7.19 16.27
CA LEU A 46 5.93 -6.72 15.11
C LEU A 46 6.51 -7.32 13.83
N THR A 47 5.62 -7.76 12.95
CA THR A 47 5.94 -8.16 11.58
C THR A 47 5.10 -7.34 10.60
N ILE A 48 5.45 -7.37 9.32
CA ILE A 48 4.75 -6.64 8.28
C ILE A 48 4.60 -7.54 7.06
N SER A 49 3.39 -7.59 6.48
CA SER A 49 3.07 -8.33 5.26
C SER A 49 2.85 -9.84 5.47
N SER A 50 2.05 -10.42 4.58
CA SER A 50 1.75 -11.86 4.53
C SER A 50 2.93 -12.75 4.10
N ASN A 51 4.03 -12.17 3.64
CA ASN A 51 5.21 -12.94 3.24
C ASN A 51 5.84 -13.75 4.39
N ASN A 52 5.56 -13.37 5.63
CA ASN A 52 6.09 -14.05 6.82
C ASN A 52 5.07 -15.00 7.49
N ASP A 53 3.87 -15.17 6.96
CA ASP A 53 2.77 -15.91 7.60
C ASP A 53 3.16 -17.34 8.01
N ASP A 54 3.74 -18.11 7.12
CA ASP A 54 4.14 -19.50 7.42
C ASP A 54 5.12 -19.53 8.61
N ALA A 55 6.12 -18.64 8.62
CA ALA A 55 7.10 -18.55 9.69
C ALA A 55 6.47 -18.02 10.99
N LEU A 56 5.59 -17.00 10.88
CA LEU A 56 4.90 -16.41 12.02
C LEU A 56 3.99 -17.43 12.72
N VAL A 57 3.19 -18.16 11.96
CA VAL A 57 2.30 -19.22 12.50
C VAL A 57 3.12 -20.28 13.22
N GLN A 58 4.17 -20.79 12.58
CA GLN A 58 5.02 -21.82 13.19
C GLN A 58 5.67 -21.31 14.51
N VAL A 59 6.26 -20.12 14.50
CA VAL A 59 6.91 -19.56 15.70
C VAL A 59 5.90 -19.21 16.79
N ALA A 60 4.73 -18.71 16.44
CA ALA A 60 3.67 -18.41 17.40
C ALA A 60 3.16 -19.68 18.13
N GLU A 61 3.12 -20.83 17.45
CA GLU A 61 2.79 -22.11 18.07
C GLU A 61 3.92 -22.64 18.97
N GLU A 62 5.19 -22.44 18.59
CA GLU A 62 6.36 -22.83 19.39
C GLU A 62 6.56 -21.96 20.64
N TYR A 63 6.15 -20.67 20.56
CA TYR A 63 6.28 -19.66 21.62
C TYR A 63 4.92 -19.09 22.05
N PRO A 64 4.04 -19.88 22.69
CA PRO A 64 2.64 -19.49 22.94
C PRO A 64 2.48 -18.30 23.89
N ASP A 65 3.48 -18.00 24.72
CA ASP A 65 3.49 -16.84 25.64
C ASP A 65 3.95 -15.54 24.96
N GLN A 66 4.66 -15.65 23.82
CA GLN A 66 5.11 -14.48 23.06
C GLN A 66 3.93 -13.83 22.35
N LYS A 67 3.88 -12.49 22.34
CA LYS A 67 2.88 -11.71 21.63
C LYS A 67 3.41 -11.20 20.32
N PHE A 68 2.58 -11.33 19.26
CA PHE A 68 2.90 -10.88 17.92
C PHE A 68 1.80 -9.97 17.37
N ILE A 69 2.20 -8.97 16.61
CA ILE A 69 1.31 -8.17 15.77
C ILE A 69 1.86 -8.22 14.34
N ASN A 70 1.04 -8.64 13.38
CA ASN A 70 1.37 -8.54 11.96
C ASN A 70 0.56 -7.43 11.31
N LEU A 71 1.26 -6.45 10.73
CA LEU A 71 0.67 -5.31 10.05
C LEU A 71 0.55 -5.60 8.55
N ASP A 72 -0.49 -5.06 7.92
CA ASP A 72 -0.74 -5.18 6.48
C ASP A 72 -0.83 -6.62 5.99
N ASP A 73 -1.71 -7.37 6.64
CA ASP A 73 -1.87 -8.78 6.40
C ASP A 73 -3.35 -9.18 6.27
N GLU A 74 -3.58 -10.30 5.57
CA GLU A 74 -4.91 -10.82 5.23
C GLU A 74 -5.28 -12.12 5.96
N MET A 75 -4.41 -12.65 6.84
CA MET A 75 -4.66 -13.87 7.61
C MET A 75 -5.95 -13.73 8.44
N THR A 76 -6.94 -14.56 8.16
CA THR A 76 -8.27 -14.49 8.78
C THR A 76 -8.37 -15.26 10.10
N GLU A 77 -7.56 -16.28 10.29
CA GLU A 77 -7.55 -17.17 11.46
C GLU A 77 -6.13 -17.22 12.07
N PRO A 78 -5.66 -16.14 12.72
CA PRO A 78 -4.34 -16.13 13.33
C PRO A 78 -4.26 -16.98 14.60
N PRO A 79 -3.05 -17.48 14.98
CA PRO A 79 -2.82 -18.09 16.28
C PRO A 79 -3.26 -17.22 17.45
N ALA A 80 -3.59 -17.83 18.60
CA ALA A 80 -4.17 -17.18 19.76
C ALA A 80 -3.31 -16.04 20.37
N ASN A 81 -2.01 -16.01 20.08
CA ASN A 81 -1.04 -15.00 20.52
C ASN A 81 -0.63 -14.02 19.39
N VAL A 82 -1.28 -14.09 18.23
CA VAL A 82 -1.05 -13.21 17.08
C VAL A 82 -2.26 -12.30 16.88
N TYR A 83 -2.03 -11.03 16.60
CA TYR A 83 -3.03 -10.08 16.16
C TYR A 83 -2.70 -9.58 14.76
N ILE A 84 -3.67 -9.56 13.89
CA ILE A 84 -3.53 -9.08 12.51
C ILE A 84 -4.19 -7.71 12.38
N MET A 85 -3.41 -6.72 11.95
CA MET A 85 -3.89 -5.40 11.57
C MET A 85 -3.87 -5.27 10.05
N GLY A 86 -4.99 -5.60 9.41
CA GLY A 86 -5.18 -5.47 7.97
C GLY A 86 -5.56 -4.05 7.54
N THR A 87 -5.46 -3.78 6.25
CA THR A 87 -5.80 -2.51 5.63
C THR A 87 -6.91 -2.67 4.60
N LYS A 88 -7.78 -1.65 4.47
CA LYS A 88 -8.82 -1.60 3.43
C LYS A 88 -8.23 -1.11 2.12
N ASN A 89 -7.64 -2.02 1.36
CA ASN A 89 -7.00 -1.72 0.08
C ASN A 89 -7.97 -1.08 -0.93
N ASN A 90 -9.24 -1.45 -0.89
CA ASN A 90 -10.28 -0.88 -1.74
C ASN A 90 -10.57 0.59 -1.44
N GLU A 91 -10.49 1.06 -0.19
CA GLU A 91 -10.77 2.47 0.15
C GLU A 91 -9.69 3.41 -0.41
N MET A 92 -8.40 3.11 -0.23
CA MET A 92 -7.34 3.96 -0.81
C MET A 92 -7.31 3.91 -2.33
N SER A 93 -7.58 2.73 -2.92
CA SER A 93 -7.60 2.61 -4.37
C SER A 93 -8.86 3.23 -4.99
N PHE A 94 -9.96 3.37 -4.25
CA PHE A 94 -11.11 4.15 -4.66
C PHE A 94 -10.71 5.62 -4.90
N LEU A 95 -9.97 6.23 -3.99
CA LEU A 95 -9.47 7.60 -4.17
C LEU A 95 -8.46 7.69 -5.32
N ALA A 96 -7.60 6.69 -5.48
CA ALA A 96 -6.70 6.58 -6.62
C ALA A 96 -7.47 6.51 -7.96
N GLY A 97 -8.56 5.74 -8.00
CA GLY A 97 -9.45 5.63 -9.15
C GLY A 97 -10.12 6.96 -9.51
N ALA A 98 -10.61 7.67 -8.50
CA ALA A 98 -11.19 8.99 -8.68
C ALA A 98 -10.15 9.98 -9.26
N ALA A 99 -8.95 10.05 -8.66
CA ALA A 99 -7.87 10.90 -9.16
C ALA A 99 -7.45 10.53 -10.60
N GLY A 100 -7.36 9.23 -10.91
CA GLY A 100 -7.02 8.74 -12.25
C GLY A 100 -8.07 9.11 -13.30
N ALA A 101 -9.36 8.98 -12.96
CA ALA A 101 -10.47 9.33 -13.85
C ALA A 101 -10.55 10.84 -14.12
N LEU A 102 -10.31 11.66 -13.08
CA LEU A 102 -10.28 13.12 -13.23
C LEU A 102 -9.13 13.56 -14.14
N LYS A 103 -7.94 12.97 -13.97
CA LYS A 103 -6.79 13.24 -14.85
C LYS A 103 -7.06 12.78 -16.29
N ALA A 104 -7.67 11.62 -16.49
CA ALA A 104 -8.07 11.16 -17.82
C ALA A 104 -9.08 12.11 -18.48
N ALA A 105 -10.08 12.60 -17.72
CA ALA A 105 -11.06 13.56 -18.21
C ALA A 105 -10.41 14.90 -18.62
N GLU A 106 -9.42 15.41 -17.86
CA GLU A 106 -8.63 16.59 -18.23
C GLU A 106 -7.93 16.40 -19.59
N LEU A 107 -7.50 15.17 -19.88
CA LEU A 107 -6.84 14.80 -21.13
C LEU A 107 -7.83 14.46 -22.28
N GLY A 108 -9.14 14.50 -21.99
CA GLY A 108 -10.18 14.13 -22.96
C GLY A 108 -10.30 12.61 -23.19
N GLU A 109 -9.90 11.80 -22.22
CA GLU A 109 -9.90 10.34 -22.28
C GLU A 109 -11.01 9.75 -21.40
N ASP A 110 -11.57 8.61 -21.82
CA ASP A 110 -12.59 7.82 -21.10
C ASP A 110 -12.08 6.45 -20.64
N LYS A 111 -10.75 6.31 -20.58
CA LYS A 111 -10.07 5.03 -20.30
C LYS A 111 -8.83 5.25 -19.46
N ILE A 112 -8.68 4.41 -18.44
CA ILE A 112 -7.51 4.34 -17.57
C ILE A 112 -6.99 2.91 -17.48
N GLY A 113 -5.79 2.72 -16.93
CA GLY A 113 -5.14 1.41 -16.82
C GLY A 113 -4.90 0.99 -15.37
N PHE A 114 -4.79 -0.32 -15.18
CA PHE A 114 -4.35 -0.95 -13.94
C PHE A 114 -3.28 -1.98 -14.26
N VAL A 115 -2.17 -1.93 -13.53
CA VAL A 115 -1.11 -2.96 -13.57
C VAL A 115 -0.98 -3.54 -12.17
N GLY A 116 -1.43 -4.79 -12.02
CA GLY A 116 -1.27 -5.58 -10.79
C GLY A 116 0.02 -6.40 -10.80
N GLY A 117 0.65 -6.60 -9.63
CA GLY A 117 1.82 -7.47 -9.52
C GLY A 117 1.46 -8.93 -9.79
N MET A 118 0.48 -9.44 -9.05
CA MET A 118 -0.03 -10.82 -9.14
C MET A 118 -1.56 -10.79 -9.23
N ASP A 119 -2.16 -11.79 -9.88
CA ASP A 119 -3.62 -12.00 -9.87
C ASP A 119 -4.01 -12.79 -8.61
N ILE A 120 -4.12 -12.09 -7.49
CA ILE A 120 -4.46 -12.64 -6.17
C ILE A 120 -5.50 -11.75 -5.47
N PRO A 121 -6.25 -12.26 -4.47
CA PRO A 121 -7.35 -11.52 -3.83
C PRO A 121 -6.97 -10.12 -3.37
N GLY A 122 -5.87 -9.94 -2.62
CA GLY A 122 -5.45 -8.62 -2.11
C GLY A 122 -5.14 -7.59 -3.22
N ILE A 123 -4.58 -8.03 -4.35
CA ILE A 123 -4.36 -7.14 -5.50
C ILE A 123 -5.68 -6.85 -6.23
N ASN A 124 -6.61 -7.81 -6.23
CA ASN A 124 -7.93 -7.60 -6.82
C ASN A 124 -8.81 -6.66 -5.98
N GLU A 125 -8.60 -6.55 -4.67
CA GLU A 125 -9.22 -5.50 -3.85
C GLU A 125 -8.82 -4.10 -4.32
N PHE A 126 -7.53 -3.88 -4.67
CA PHE A 126 -7.09 -2.61 -5.26
C PHE A 126 -7.78 -2.35 -6.61
N LEU A 127 -7.92 -3.37 -7.45
CA LEU A 127 -8.58 -3.20 -8.76
C LEU A 127 -10.05 -2.84 -8.59
N VAL A 128 -10.77 -3.49 -7.68
CA VAL A 128 -12.19 -3.20 -7.41
C VAL A 128 -12.36 -1.76 -6.95
N GLY A 129 -11.64 -1.33 -5.91
CA GLY A 129 -11.71 0.04 -5.43
C GLY A 129 -11.35 1.05 -6.52
N TYR A 130 -10.31 0.79 -7.31
CA TYR A 130 -9.90 1.65 -8.42
C TYR A 130 -11.01 1.81 -9.48
N ILE A 131 -11.69 0.73 -9.85
CA ILE A 131 -12.83 0.78 -10.78
C ILE A 131 -13.97 1.58 -10.16
N GLU A 132 -14.36 1.31 -8.93
CA GLU A 132 -15.47 1.98 -8.25
C GLU A 132 -15.22 3.50 -8.11
N GLY A 133 -14.00 3.89 -7.70
CA GLY A 133 -13.61 5.28 -7.59
C GLY A 133 -13.60 6.01 -8.93
N ALA A 134 -13.11 5.36 -9.98
CA ALA A 134 -13.15 5.92 -11.33
C ALA A 134 -14.60 6.09 -11.84
N GLN A 135 -15.45 5.10 -11.58
CA GLN A 135 -16.88 5.15 -11.97
C GLN A 135 -17.68 6.14 -11.13
N ALA A 136 -17.28 6.46 -9.91
CA ALA A 136 -17.88 7.54 -9.12
C ALA A 136 -17.67 8.93 -9.77
N VAL A 137 -16.60 9.08 -10.58
CA VAL A 137 -16.33 10.30 -11.36
C VAL A 137 -16.98 10.24 -12.75
N ASN A 138 -16.81 9.12 -13.45
CA ASN A 138 -17.36 8.88 -14.78
C ASN A 138 -17.89 7.44 -14.86
N PRO A 139 -19.22 7.24 -14.80
CA PRO A 139 -19.82 5.89 -14.81
C PRO A 139 -19.48 5.04 -16.04
N ASP A 140 -19.12 5.67 -17.15
CA ASP A 140 -18.83 4.99 -18.42
C ASP A 140 -17.32 4.72 -18.64
N ILE A 141 -16.45 5.13 -17.68
CA ILE A 141 -15.00 4.98 -17.81
C ILE A 141 -14.61 3.50 -17.89
N LYS A 142 -13.65 3.21 -18.75
CA LYS A 142 -13.13 1.85 -18.93
C LYS A 142 -11.80 1.69 -18.22
N VAL A 143 -11.63 0.58 -17.52
CA VAL A 143 -10.37 0.21 -16.87
C VAL A 143 -9.74 -0.98 -17.59
N ALA A 144 -8.61 -0.76 -18.25
CA ALA A 144 -7.83 -1.82 -18.90
C ALA A 144 -6.85 -2.42 -17.90
N THR A 145 -6.87 -3.73 -17.74
CA THR A 145 -6.14 -4.43 -16.68
C THR A 145 -5.03 -5.32 -17.24
N SER A 146 -3.89 -5.36 -16.56
CA SER A 146 -2.78 -6.28 -16.83
C SER A 146 -2.12 -6.71 -15.54
N TYR A 147 -1.60 -7.96 -15.49
CA TYR A 147 -0.83 -8.48 -14.36
C TYR A 147 0.58 -8.84 -14.80
N VAL A 148 1.57 -8.47 -13.96
CA VAL A 148 2.98 -8.76 -14.23
C VAL A 148 3.30 -10.24 -14.01
N GLY A 149 2.66 -10.87 -13.02
CA GLY A 149 2.98 -12.21 -12.54
C GLY A 149 4.14 -12.23 -11.54
N SER A 150 4.58 -11.05 -11.06
CA SER A 150 5.67 -10.87 -10.10
C SER A 150 5.57 -9.50 -9.42
N PHE A 151 6.04 -9.39 -8.18
CA PHE A 151 6.21 -8.10 -7.50
C PHE A 151 7.62 -7.50 -7.68
N THR A 152 8.54 -8.19 -8.36
CA THR A 152 9.95 -7.79 -8.46
C THR A 152 10.46 -7.66 -9.91
N ASP A 153 9.66 -8.01 -10.91
CA ASP A 153 10.04 -7.94 -12.32
C ASP A 153 9.71 -6.56 -12.93
N THR A 154 10.64 -5.61 -12.79
CA THR A 154 10.49 -4.25 -13.32
C THR A 154 10.46 -4.22 -14.85
N ALA A 155 11.16 -5.14 -15.54
CA ALA A 155 11.18 -5.20 -17.00
C ALA A 155 9.79 -5.59 -17.55
N LYS A 156 9.16 -6.60 -16.93
CA LYS A 156 7.80 -7.03 -17.27
C LYS A 156 6.76 -5.97 -16.92
N GLY A 157 6.93 -5.29 -15.78
CA GLY A 157 6.09 -4.15 -15.40
C GLY A 157 6.11 -3.05 -16.46
N LYS A 158 7.30 -2.70 -16.97
CA LYS A 158 7.46 -1.73 -18.06
C LYS A 158 6.80 -2.19 -19.36
N GLU A 159 7.00 -3.45 -19.75
CA GLU A 159 6.37 -4.02 -20.96
C GLU A 159 4.84 -3.92 -20.89
N ASN A 160 4.24 -4.34 -19.77
CA ASN A 160 2.80 -4.29 -19.58
C ASN A 160 2.25 -2.85 -19.65
N ALA A 161 2.95 -1.91 -19.02
CA ALA A 161 2.56 -0.50 -19.05
C ALA A 161 2.65 0.09 -20.48
N LEU A 162 3.70 -0.22 -21.23
CA LEU A 162 3.85 0.22 -22.61
C LEU A 162 2.70 -0.29 -23.50
N LEU A 163 2.28 -1.54 -23.32
CA LEU A 163 1.14 -2.10 -24.06
C LEU A 163 -0.15 -1.32 -23.74
N LEU A 164 -0.39 -0.99 -22.48
CA LEU A 164 -1.55 -0.22 -22.07
C LEU A 164 -1.49 1.22 -22.59
N TYR A 165 -0.39 1.94 -22.45
CA TYR A 165 -0.24 3.30 -22.96
C TYR A 165 -0.41 3.34 -24.49
N ASN A 166 0.14 2.38 -25.22
CA ASN A 166 -0.02 2.26 -26.67
C ASN A 166 -1.47 1.95 -27.10
N SER A 167 -2.32 1.47 -26.17
CA SER A 167 -3.76 1.28 -26.42
C SER A 167 -4.57 2.58 -26.33
N GLY A 168 -3.93 3.73 -26.08
CA GLY A 168 -4.53 5.05 -26.11
C GLY A 168 -5.05 5.55 -24.75
N LEU A 169 -4.51 5.07 -23.63
CA LEU A 169 -4.74 5.63 -22.29
C LEU A 169 -3.50 6.38 -21.79
N SER A 170 -3.67 7.27 -20.83
CA SER A 170 -2.59 8.10 -20.30
C SER A 170 -2.35 7.96 -18.81
N VAL A 171 -3.20 7.26 -18.08
CA VAL A 171 -3.08 7.09 -16.62
C VAL A 171 -3.12 5.61 -16.28
N ILE A 172 -2.14 5.12 -15.52
CA ILE A 172 -2.08 3.74 -15.01
C ILE A 172 -1.92 3.76 -13.49
N PHE A 173 -2.71 2.97 -12.77
CA PHE A 173 -2.43 2.63 -11.38
C PHE A 173 -1.55 1.39 -11.30
N ALA A 174 -0.43 1.48 -10.59
CA ALA A 174 0.58 0.42 -10.50
C ALA A 174 0.57 -0.25 -9.12
N ALA A 175 -0.38 -1.16 -8.86
CA ALA A 175 -0.43 -1.98 -7.66
C ALA A 175 0.47 -3.22 -7.81
N ALA A 176 1.79 -3.02 -7.97
CA ALA A 176 2.72 -4.04 -8.45
C ALA A 176 4.06 -4.12 -7.69
N GLY A 177 4.15 -3.54 -6.50
CA GLY A 177 5.38 -3.55 -5.71
C GLY A 177 6.58 -2.96 -6.50
N GLN A 178 7.75 -3.61 -6.47
CA GLN A 178 8.92 -3.17 -7.21
C GLN A 178 8.72 -3.20 -8.73
N SER A 179 7.88 -4.11 -9.25
CA SER A 179 7.52 -4.14 -10.68
C SER A 179 6.88 -2.83 -11.12
N GLY A 180 6.22 -2.09 -10.20
CA GLY A 180 5.66 -0.76 -10.42
C GLY A 180 6.67 0.30 -10.83
N LEU A 181 7.94 0.18 -10.44
CA LEU A 181 9.01 1.08 -10.92
C LEU A 181 9.18 1.00 -12.45
N GLY A 182 8.94 -0.17 -13.03
CA GLY A 182 8.91 -0.34 -14.47
C GLY A 182 7.73 0.39 -15.13
N VAL A 183 6.57 0.43 -14.47
CA VAL A 183 5.41 1.20 -14.94
C VAL A 183 5.71 2.70 -14.93
N ILE A 184 6.34 3.21 -13.86
CA ILE A 184 6.77 4.62 -13.76
C ILE A 184 7.76 4.95 -14.87
N ASP A 185 8.75 4.07 -15.13
CA ASP A 185 9.73 4.27 -16.20
C ASP A 185 9.06 4.28 -17.59
N ALA A 186 8.03 3.44 -17.81
CA ALA A 186 7.22 3.50 -19.02
C ALA A 186 6.46 4.83 -19.15
N ALA A 187 5.91 5.35 -18.05
CA ALA A 187 5.22 6.63 -18.03
C ALA A 187 6.15 7.78 -18.44
N VAL A 188 7.38 7.81 -17.89
CA VAL A 188 8.41 8.79 -18.30
C VAL A 188 8.71 8.68 -19.80
N ALA A 189 8.95 7.46 -20.30
CA ALA A 189 9.30 7.24 -21.71
C ALA A 189 8.18 7.64 -22.68
N GLN A 190 6.92 7.60 -22.25
CA GLN A 190 5.75 7.90 -23.07
C GLN A 190 5.18 9.32 -22.82
N GLY A 191 5.72 10.07 -21.85
CA GLY A 191 5.13 11.36 -21.43
C GLY A 191 3.72 11.19 -20.87
N LYS A 192 3.47 10.10 -20.12
CA LYS A 192 2.20 9.70 -19.53
C LYS A 192 2.26 9.77 -18.00
N PHE A 193 1.20 9.33 -17.33
CA PHE A 193 1.05 9.44 -15.88
C PHE A 193 0.85 8.09 -15.22
N VAL A 194 1.22 8.03 -13.94
CA VAL A 194 1.05 6.85 -13.11
C VAL A 194 0.54 7.23 -11.72
N ILE A 195 -0.20 6.34 -11.11
CA ILE A 195 -0.55 6.37 -9.69
C ILE A 195 0.27 5.27 -9.02
N GLY A 196 0.99 5.62 -7.97
CA GLY A 196 1.84 4.71 -7.19
C GLY A 196 1.07 3.96 -6.11
N VAL A 197 1.78 3.11 -5.35
CA VAL A 197 1.20 2.26 -4.30
C VAL A 197 2.11 2.15 -3.08
N ASP A 198 1.53 1.78 -1.94
CA ASP A 198 2.11 1.49 -0.63
C ASP A 198 2.70 2.71 0.09
N SER A 199 3.52 3.51 -0.56
CA SER A 199 4.16 4.71 0.00
C SER A 199 4.07 5.87 -0.98
N ASP A 200 4.38 7.08 -0.53
CA ASP A 200 4.51 8.24 -1.41
C ASP A 200 5.72 8.06 -2.34
N GLN A 201 5.47 7.49 -3.53
CA GLN A 201 6.52 7.17 -4.49
C GLN A 201 7.10 8.42 -5.16
N ALA A 202 6.32 9.49 -5.33
CA ALA A 202 6.84 10.74 -5.86
C ALA A 202 7.88 11.34 -4.90
N GLU A 203 7.54 11.43 -3.63
CA GLU A 203 8.43 11.93 -2.58
C GLU A 203 9.69 11.06 -2.44
N ALA A 204 9.54 9.73 -2.49
CA ALA A 204 10.67 8.79 -2.42
C ALA A 204 11.64 8.90 -3.61
N LEU A 205 11.15 9.34 -4.77
CA LEU A 205 11.92 9.40 -6.01
C LEU A 205 12.47 10.80 -6.33
N LYS A 206 11.92 11.87 -5.74
CA LYS A 206 12.17 13.25 -6.15
C LYS A 206 13.65 13.66 -6.20
N ASP A 207 14.45 13.19 -5.28
CA ASP A 207 15.87 13.54 -5.20
C ASP A 207 16.76 12.66 -6.08
N SER A 208 16.39 11.37 -6.23
CA SER A 208 17.21 10.39 -6.94
C SER A 208 16.83 10.23 -8.41
N LYS A 209 15.54 10.40 -8.73
CA LYS A 209 14.96 10.22 -10.07
C LYS A 209 13.81 11.20 -10.29
N PRO A 210 14.09 12.51 -10.37
CA PRO A 210 13.05 13.54 -10.44
C PRO A 210 12.14 13.41 -11.66
N GLU A 211 12.64 12.86 -12.76
CA GLU A 211 11.84 12.57 -13.96
C GLU A 211 10.75 11.52 -13.69
N MET A 212 11.02 10.54 -12.82
CA MET A 212 10.03 9.55 -12.41
C MET A 212 9.02 10.16 -11.43
N ALA A 213 9.47 10.98 -10.47
CA ALA A 213 8.58 11.66 -9.53
C ALA A 213 7.56 12.57 -10.26
N ASN A 214 7.99 13.26 -11.31
CA ASN A 214 7.17 14.21 -12.07
C ASN A 214 6.04 13.57 -12.90
N VAL A 215 5.96 12.26 -13.00
CA VAL A 215 4.86 11.55 -13.70
C VAL A 215 3.92 10.82 -12.72
N VAL A 216 4.24 10.82 -11.42
CA VAL A 216 3.40 10.22 -10.37
C VAL A 216 2.38 11.25 -9.90
N ILE A 217 1.09 11.04 -10.23
CA ILE A 217 0.00 11.95 -9.84
C ILE A 217 -0.18 11.94 -8.33
N THR A 218 -0.29 10.76 -7.78
CA THR A 218 -0.42 10.44 -6.34
C THR A 218 0.00 9.00 -6.13
N SER A 219 -0.04 8.53 -4.89
CA SER A 219 0.12 7.11 -4.55
C SER A 219 -0.98 6.69 -3.58
N ALA A 220 -1.58 5.52 -3.78
CA ALA A 220 -2.40 4.87 -2.76
C ALA A 220 -1.47 4.40 -1.63
N ILE A 221 -1.56 5.01 -0.46
CA ILE A 221 -0.60 4.81 0.62
C ILE A 221 -1.18 4.00 1.77
N LYS A 222 -0.32 3.18 2.39
CA LYS A 222 -0.56 2.52 3.67
C LYS A 222 0.28 3.22 4.73
N ASN A 223 -0.39 3.75 5.76
CA ASN A 223 0.27 4.46 6.85
C ASN A 223 0.90 3.48 7.84
N ILE A 224 1.82 2.62 7.37
CA ILE A 224 2.42 1.56 8.19
C ILE A 224 3.11 2.10 9.46
N PRO A 225 3.89 3.20 9.43
CA PRO A 225 4.48 3.77 10.64
C PRO A 225 3.44 4.16 11.69
N GLU A 226 2.38 4.85 11.27
CA GLU A 226 1.29 5.30 12.13
C GLU A 226 0.47 4.12 12.65
N ASN A 227 0.25 3.11 11.82
CA ASN A 227 -0.43 1.87 12.19
C ASN A 227 0.38 1.09 13.24
N ALA A 228 1.71 1.03 13.10
CA ALA A 228 2.59 0.43 14.09
C ALA A 228 2.49 1.15 15.45
N VAL A 229 2.50 2.48 15.45
CA VAL A 229 2.34 3.29 16.68
C VAL A 229 1.01 3.02 17.34
N LYS A 230 -0.11 3.02 16.57
CA LYS A 230 -1.44 2.70 17.09
C LYS A 230 -1.52 1.29 17.67
N ALA A 231 -0.92 0.31 17.00
CA ALA A 231 -0.91 -1.08 17.44
C ALA A 231 -0.11 -1.26 18.74
N VAL A 232 1.08 -0.65 18.85
CA VAL A 232 1.91 -0.70 20.07
C VAL A 232 1.24 0.03 21.23
N ASP A 233 0.67 1.22 21.01
CA ASP A 233 -0.08 1.95 22.05
C ASP A 233 -1.24 1.12 22.61
N ARG A 234 -2.02 0.46 21.73
CA ARG A 234 -3.09 -0.47 22.15
C ARG A 234 -2.53 -1.69 22.90
N ALA A 235 -1.38 -2.23 22.47
CA ALA A 235 -0.77 -3.35 23.18
C ALA A 235 -0.32 -2.96 24.59
N MET A 236 0.28 -1.78 24.78
CA MET A 236 0.67 -1.24 26.08
C MET A 236 -0.54 -1.05 27.01
N LYS A 237 -1.71 -0.72 26.47
CA LYS A 237 -2.98 -0.59 27.19
C LYS A 237 -3.70 -1.92 27.45
N GLY A 238 -3.20 -3.03 26.88
CA GLY A 238 -3.85 -4.34 26.96
C GLY A 238 -5.16 -4.43 26.13
N GLU A 239 -5.28 -3.65 25.07
CA GLU A 239 -6.48 -3.53 24.23
C GLU A 239 -6.42 -4.36 22.95
N ILE A 240 -5.34 -5.13 22.73
CA ILE A 240 -5.20 -5.96 21.54
C ILE A 240 -5.98 -7.26 21.69
N PRO A 241 -6.95 -7.53 20.80
CA PRO A 241 -7.71 -8.78 20.79
C PRO A 241 -6.90 -9.88 20.04
N TYR A 242 -5.85 -10.42 20.71
CA TYR A 242 -5.05 -11.48 20.14
C TYR A 242 -5.90 -12.67 19.69
N GLY A 243 -5.46 -13.36 18.63
CA GLY A 243 -6.22 -14.41 17.97
C GLY A 243 -7.27 -13.88 16.99
N THR A 244 -7.23 -12.61 16.65
CA THR A 244 -8.18 -11.98 15.73
C THR A 244 -7.52 -11.11 14.67
N ARG A 245 -8.29 -10.76 13.65
CA ARG A 245 -7.96 -9.77 12.63
C ARG A 245 -8.94 -8.59 12.70
N GLU A 246 -8.40 -7.40 12.69
CA GLU A 246 -9.15 -6.15 12.46
C GLU A 246 -8.66 -5.47 11.18
N VAL A 247 -9.53 -4.76 10.47
CA VAL A 247 -9.20 -4.11 9.19
C VAL A 247 -9.53 -2.63 9.29
N PHE A 248 -8.56 -1.79 8.97
CA PHE A 248 -8.61 -0.35 9.13
C PHE A 248 -8.52 0.37 7.79
N GLY A 249 -9.29 1.44 7.66
CA GLY A 249 -9.43 2.21 6.44
C GLY A 249 -9.02 3.67 6.56
N ILE A 250 -9.62 4.49 5.73
CA ILE A 250 -9.42 5.95 5.72
C ILE A 250 -9.95 6.59 7.00
N ALA A 251 -11.07 6.09 7.54
CA ALA A 251 -11.68 6.63 8.77
C ALA A 251 -10.75 6.54 9.98
N GLU A 252 -9.89 5.51 10.02
CA GLU A 252 -8.89 5.31 11.07
C GLU A 252 -7.52 5.90 10.69
N ASP A 253 -7.42 6.60 9.56
CA ASP A 253 -6.15 7.09 9.02
C ASP A 253 -5.09 5.97 8.85
N ALA A 254 -5.55 4.77 8.48
CA ALA A 254 -4.68 3.62 8.24
C ALA A 254 -4.21 3.54 6.79
N VAL A 255 -4.99 4.09 5.88
CA VAL A 255 -4.71 4.18 4.44
C VAL A 255 -5.19 5.52 3.90
N GLY A 256 -4.72 5.89 2.70
CA GLY A 256 -5.15 7.12 2.02
C GLY A 256 -4.49 7.29 0.67
N ILE A 257 -4.33 8.51 0.23
CA ILE A 257 -3.53 8.88 -0.93
C ILE A 257 -2.48 9.93 -0.57
N ALA A 258 -1.38 9.97 -1.31
CA ALA A 258 -0.33 10.96 -1.12
C ALA A 258 -0.81 12.34 -1.64
N GLU A 259 -0.91 13.29 -0.72
CA GLU A 259 -1.26 14.69 -1.02
C GLU A 259 0.00 15.55 -0.86
N ASN A 260 0.79 15.66 -1.93
CA ASN A 260 2.10 16.32 -1.97
C ASN A 260 2.17 17.36 -3.10
N GLU A 261 3.33 18.00 -3.30
CA GLU A 261 3.54 19.00 -4.35
C GLU A 261 3.28 18.46 -5.78
N PHE A 262 3.50 17.15 -6.03
CA PHE A 262 3.25 16.52 -7.33
C PHE A 262 1.75 16.35 -7.56
N TYR A 263 1.01 15.93 -6.53
CA TYR A 263 -0.45 15.86 -6.56
C TYR A 263 -1.07 17.23 -6.87
N GLU A 264 -0.58 18.29 -6.20
CA GLU A 264 -1.03 19.65 -6.43
C GLU A 264 -0.70 20.16 -7.85
N LYS A 265 0.46 19.78 -8.39
CA LYS A 265 0.92 20.17 -9.72
C LYS A 265 0.21 19.43 -10.85
N LEU A 266 -0.09 18.12 -10.66
CA LEU A 266 -0.57 17.24 -11.71
C LEU A 266 -2.09 17.07 -11.72
N LEU A 267 -2.79 17.50 -10.68
CA LEU A 267 -4.25 17.47 -10.60
C LEU A 267 -4.77 18.86 -10.17
N ASP A 268 -5.70 19.42 -10.94
CA ASP A 268 -6.27 20.73 -10.69
C ASP A 268 -6.95 20.83 -9.31
N GLU A 269 -6.98 22.02 -8.72
CA GLU A 269 -7.60 22.28 -7.41
C GLU A 269 -9.07 21.83 -7.36
N LYS A 270 -9.83 22.04 -8.44
CA LYS A 270 -11.22 21.59 -8.54
C LYS A 270 -11.31 20.08 -8.42
N ASP A 271 -10.43 19.36 -9.09
CA ASP A 271 -10.43 17.91 -9.13
C ASP A 271 -9.95 17.33 -7.80
N ARG A 272 -8.94 17.94 -7.16
CA ARG A 272 -8.53 17.58 -5.79
C ARG A 272 -9.66 17.77 -4.78
N LYS A 273 -10.46 18.84 -4.88
CA LYS A 273 -11.66 19.03 -4.04
C LYS A 273 -12.70 17.92 -4.26
N GLN A 274 -12.89 17.48 -5.50
CA GLN A 274 -13.80 16.37 -5.77
C GLN A 274 -13.30 15.05 -5.17
N VAL A 275 -11.99 14.78 -5.21
CA VAL A 275 -11.40 13.62 -4.51
C VAL A 275 -11.63 13.71 -3.01
N GLU A 276 -11.43 14.90 -2.39
CA GLU A 276 -11.67 15.10 -0.96
C GLU A 276 -13.15 14.91 -0.58
N GLU A 277 -14.09 15.39 -1.40
CA GLU A 277 -15.52 15.14 -1.20
C GLU A 277 -15.86 13.64 -1.24
N LEU A 278 -15.24 12.88 -2.14
CA LEU A 278 -15.40 11.42 -2.20
C LEU A 278 -14.76 10.74 -0.99
N LYS A 279 -13.61 11.19 -0.54
CA LYS A 279 -12.96 10.72 0.70
C LYS A 279 -13.88 10.89 1.92
N MET A 280 -14.51 12.05 2.04
CA MET A 280 -15.46 12.30 3.14
C MET A 280 -16.69 11.37 3.09
N LYS A 281 -17.16 10.97 1.90
CA LYS A 281 -18.23 9.97 1.77
C LYS A 281 -17.78 8.59 2.23
N VAL A 282 -16.59 8.14 1.82
CA VAL A 282 -16.03 6.86 2.29
C VAL A 282 -15.90 6.85 3.82
N VAL A 283 -15.39 7.94 4.43
CA VAL A 283 -15.34 8.09 5.90
C VAL A 283 -16.72 8.04 6.53
N GLY A 284 -17.75 8.57 5.87
CA GLY A 284 -19.15 8.53 6.31
C GLY A 284 -19.84 7.17 6.13
N GLY A 285 -19.21 6.21 5.44
CA GLY A 285 -19.77 4.89 5.17
C GLY A 285 -20.73 4.86 3.96
N GLU A 286 -20.56 5.80 3.04
CA GLU A 286 -21.35 5.90 1.79
C GLU A 286 -20.64 5.25 0.60
#